data_fb3266326532fce8d66afcb41f2d9d9e
#
_entry.id   fb3266326532fce8d66afcb41f2d9d9e
#
_cell.length_a   1.000
_cell.length_b   1.000
_cell.length_c   1.000
_cell.angle_alpha   90.00
_cell.angle_beta   90.00
_cell.angle_gamma   90.00
#
_symmetry.space_group_name_H-M   'P 1'
#
loop_
_entity.id
_entity.type
_entity.pdbx_description
1 polymer ?
#
loop_
_entity_poly.entity_id
_entity_poly.type
_entity_poly.pdbx_seq_one_letter_code
_entity_poly.pdbx_strand_id
1 'polypeptide(L)'
;YEYSGGKFTDWGAHHIDIATWAIGEDKEGMGPIEFDGSDANHPVPYENGYATVKDCYNTAHDYAVKCTYASGVVMTVTSRGDNGITFEGTKGRIFVSRGKIVGLPIEEKWDEGQYGDAEAAALYKGKQHEGHKNNFYRCIREGGLPVSDVYSHVQTMNTCHLAAIAARLGRVVKWDPKTEKIGDELAATFFAREQRKGYEILRV
;
A
#
# COMPACT_ATOMS: atom_id res chain seq x y z
N TYR A 1 0.65 1.23 -17.74
CA TYR A 1 1.15 0.12 -16.93
C TYR A 1 2.48 -0.48 -17.44
N GLU A 2 2.89 -0.19 -18.65
CA GLU A 2 4.14 -0.70 -19.22
C GLU A 2 5.38 -0.13 -18.51
N TYR A 3 5.25 1.07 -17.94
CA TYR A 3 6.36 1.78 -17.29
C TYR A 3 6.21 1.84 -15.77
N SER A 4 4.99 2.00 -15.26
CA SER A 4 4.70 2.06 -13.82
C SER A 4 3.23 1.71 -13.54
N GLY A 5 2.87 1.55 -12.25
CA GLY A 5 1.50 1.30 -11.82
C GLY A 5 0.64 2.56 -11.65
N GLY A 6 1.13 3.73 -12.08
CA GLY A 6 0.43 5.00 -11.89
C GLY A 6 0.26 5.34 -10.41
N LYS A 7 -0.84 5.99 -10.04
CA LYS A 7 -1.10 6.42 -8.66
C LYS A 7 -1.10 5.28 -7.63
N PHE A 8 -1.44 4.05 -8.03
CA PHE A 8 -1.40 2.90 -7.12
C PHE A 8 -0.02 2.62 -6.57
N THR A 9 1.03 2.77 -7.38
CA THR A 9 2.42 2.48 -6.99
C THR A 9 3.24 3.73 -6.72
N ASP A 10 2.70 4.92 -6.96
CA ASP A 10 3.29 6.21 -6.59
C ASP A 10 2.76 6.64 -5.21
N TRP A 11 1.72 7.44 -5.14
CA TRP A 11 1.12 7.83 -3.85
C TRP A 11 0.60 6.65 -3.02
N GLY A 12 0.14 5.58 -3.67
CA GLY A 12 -0.27 4.35 -3.02
C GLY A 12 0.84 3.79 -2.13
N ALA A 13 2.08 3.71 -2.62
CA ALA A 13 3.21 3.21 -1.85
C ALA A 13 3.44 3.98 -0.53
N HIS A 14 3.12 5.28 -0.49
CA HIS A 14 3.22 6.07 0.73
C HIS A 14 2.01 5.91 1.66
N HIS A 15 0.80 6.01 1.10
CA HIS A 15 -0.40 6.05 1.92
C HIS A 15 -0.84 4.66 2.39
N ILE A 16 -0.70 3.64 1.57
CA ILE A 16 -0.99 2.25 1.95
C ILE A 16 -0.01 1.79 3.02
N ASP A 17 1.28 2.17 2.93
CA ASP A 17 2.28 1.87 3.95
C ASP A 17 1.86 2.41 5.32
N ILE A 18 1.52 3.69 5.39
CA ILE A 18 1.04 4.31 6.64
C ILE A 18 -0.27 3.64 7.13
N ALA A 19 -1.18 3.34 6.21
CA ALA A 19 -2.46 2.74 6.56
C ALA A 19 -2.29 1.32 7.11
N THR A 20 -1.52 0.45 6.43
CA THR A 20 -1.27 -0.93 6.86
C THR A 20 -0.53 -0.97 8.19
N TRP A 21 0.44 -0.09 8.39
CA TRP A 21 1.15 0.06 9.64
C TRP A 21 0.24 0.49 10.79
N ALA A 22 -0.60 1.52 10.58
CA ALA A 22 -1.51 2.02 11.60
C ALA A 22 -2.59 1.01 12.03
N ILE A 23 -3.02 0.12 11.13
CA ILE A 23 -3.97 -0.95 11.46
C ILE A 23 -3.29 -2.26 11.90
N GLY A 24 -1.95 -2.31 11.92
CA GLY A 24 -1.19 -3.48 12.35
C GLY A 24 -1.19 -4.66 11.37
N GLU A 25 -1.39 -4.40 10.08
CA GLU A 25 -1.48 -5.39 9.01
C GLU A 25 -0.24 -5.36 8.07
N ASP A 26 0.91 -4.94 8.62
CA ASP A 26 2.17 -4.72 7.89
C ASP A 26 3.19 -5.86 8.03
N LYS A 27 2.83 -6.96 8.72
CA LYS A 27 3.72 -8.08 8.96
C LYS A 27 3.66 -9.11 7.82
N GLU A 28 4.70 -9.94 7.75
CA GLU A 28 4.74 -11.06 6.81
C GLU A 28 3.50 -11.96 6.93
N GLY A 29 2.93 -12.32 5.79
CA GLY A 29 1.70 -13.11 5.71
C GLY A 29 0.41 -12.36 6.07
N MET A 30 0.50 -11.05 6.31
CA MET A 30 -0.64 -10.16 6.50
C MET A 30 -0.95 -9.39 5.22
N GLY A 31 -2.12 -8.77 5.18
CA GLY A 31 -2.59 -7.98 4.05
C GLY A 31 -4.03 -8.29 3.67
N PRO A 32 -4.59 -7.57 2.71
CA PRO A 32 -5.93 -7.83 2.24
C PRO A 32 -6.06 -9.21 1.58
N ILE A 33 -7.20 -9.86 1.80
CA ILE A 33 -7.54 -11.16 1.21
C ILE A 33 -8.46 -11.03 -0.02
N GLU A 34 -9.03 -9.84 -0.23
CA GLU A 34 -9.91 -9.56 -1.34
C GLU A 34 -9.74 -8.10 -1.81
N PHE A 35 -9.76 -7.90 -3.11
CA PHE A 35 -9.63 -6.61 -3.78
C PHE A 35 -10.79 -6.44 -4.77
N ASP A 36 -11.69 -5.50 -4.53
CA ASP A 36 -12.79 -5.17 -5.44
C ASP A 36 -12.42 -3.96 -6.29
N GLY A 37 -12.09 -4.20 -7.54
CA GLY A 37 -11.72 -3.20 -8.53
C GLY A 37 -12.86 -2.78 -9.47
N SER A 38 -14.11 -3.15 -9.17
CA SER A 38 -15.27 -2.87 -10.04
C SER A 38 -15.58 -1.38 -10.23
N ASP A 39 -15.15 -0.52 -9.27
CA ASP A 39 -15.27 0.94 -9.38
C ASP A 39 -13.92 1.57 -9.79
N ALA A 40 -13.47 1.23 -11.01
CA ALA A 40 -12.25 1.78 -11.58
C ALA A 40 -12.45 2.16 -13.06
N ASN A 41 -12.05 3.38 -13.41
CA ASN A 41 -12.13 3.93 -14.76
C ASN A 41 -10.73 4.17 -15.33
N HIS A 42 -10.52 3.71 -16.55
CA HIS A 42 -9.29 3.90 -17.30
C HIS A 42 -9.51 4.93 -18.43
N PRO A 43 -8.49 5.69 -18.82
CA PRO A 43 -8.60 6.69 -19.89
C PRO A 43 -8.76 6.08 -21.28
N VAL A 44 -8.55 4.78 -21.41
CA VAL A 44 -8.65 4.02 -22.66
C VAL A 44 -9.44 2.71 -22.41
N PRO A 45 -10.05 2.11 -23.45
CA PRO A 45 -10.73 0.82 -23.29
C PRO A 45 -9.77 -0.30 -22.92
N TYR A 46 -10.30 -1.25 -22.15
CA TYR A 46 -9.59 -2.43 -21.66
C TYR A 46 -10.28 -3.72 -22.11
N GLU A 47 -9.50 -4.71 -22.45
CA GLU A 47 -9.94 -6.07 -22.68
C GLU A 47 -9.01 -7.04 -21.96
N ASN A 48 -9.58 -7.93 -21.14
CA ASN A 48 -8.82 -8.90 -20.33
C ASN A 48 -7.69 -8.28 -19.50
N GLY A 49 -7.91 -7.05 -18.96
CA GLY A 49 -6.93 -6.32 -18.16
C GLY A 49 -5.81 -5.64 -18.96
N TYR A 50 -5.89 -5.61 -20.29
CA TYR A 50 -4.94 -4.91 -21.16
C TYR A 50 -5.60 -3.76 -21.88
N ALA A 51 -4.89 -2.64 -22.00
CA ALA A 51 -5.31 -1.52 -22.81
C ALA A 51 -5.35 -1.90 -24.29
N THR A 52 -6.45 -1.59 -24.98
CA THR A 52 -6.61 -1.88 -26.41
C THR A 52 -5.99 -0.81 -27.32
N VAL A 53 -5.63 0.35 -26.73
CA VAL A 53 -4.95 1.46 -27.42
C VAL A 53 -3.50 1.55 -26.91
N LYS A 54 -2.54 1.67 -27.84
CA LYS A 54 -1.10 1.76 -27.52
C LYS A 54 -0.64 3.22 -27.49
N ASP A 55 0.56 3.41 -26.94
CA ASP A 55 1.28 4.68 -26.93
C ASP A 55 0.53 5.85 -26.25
N CYS A 56 -0.23 5.54 -25.23
CA CYS A 56 -0.96 6.53 -24.43
C CYS A 56 -0.95 6.16 -22.93
N TYR A 57 -1.26 7.15 -22.10
CA TYR A 57 -1.47 6.91 -20.68
C TYR A 57 -2.66 5.97 -20.48
N ASN A 58 -2.45 4.89 -19.74
CA ASN A 58 -3.43 3.82 -19.61
C ASN A 58 -3.70 3.36 -18.17
N THR A 59 -3.08 3.96 -17.15
CA THR A 59 -3.40 3.60 -15.76
C THR A 59 -4.74 4.19 -15.32
N ALA A 60 -5.42 3.54 -14.38
CA ALA A 60 -6.67 4.03 -13.85
C ALA A 60 -6.50 5.44 -13.27
N HIS A 61 -7.42 6.36 -13.58
CA HIS A 61 -7.38 7.76 -13.19
C HIS A 61 -8.49 8.16 -12.23
N ASP A 62 -9.60 7.44 -12.25
CA ASP A 62 -10.74 7.60 -11.35
C ASP A 62 -11.14 6.23 -10.81
N TYR A 63 -10.93 5.98 -9.51
CA TYR A 63 -11.14 4.68 -8.92
C TYR A 63 -11.40 4.74 -7.42
N ALA A 64 -12.07 3.68 -6.94
CA ALA A 64 -12.19 3.35 -5.51
C ALA A 64 -12.12 1.83 -5.35
N VAL A 65 -10.93 1.29 -5.15
CA VAL A 65 -10.70 -0.14 -4.94
C VAL A 65 -10.84 -0.47 -3.47
N LYS A 66 -11.74 -1.41 -3.13
CA LYS A 66 -11.91 -1.89 -1.77
C LYS A 66 -10.99 -3.06 -1.51
N CYS A 67 -10.19 -2.96 -0.47
CA CYS A 67 -9.26 -3.98 0.00
C CYS A 67 -9.76 -4.49 1.35
N THR A 68 -10.24 -5.73 1.40
CA THR A 68 -10.82 -6.34 2.61
C THR A 68 -9.79 -7.22 3.29
N TYR A 69 -9.56 -6.98 4.57
CA TYR A 69 -8.65 -7.76 5.42
C TYR A 69 -9.38 -8.89 6.14
N ALA A 70 -8.67 -9.94 6.52
CA ALA A 70 -9.22 -11.04 7.31
C ALA A 70 -9.73 -10.59 8.70
N SER A 71 -9.20 -9.50 9.24
CA SER A 71 -9.66 -8.83 10.45
C SER A 71 -11.04 -8.17 10.34
N GLY A 72 -11.57 -8.04 9.11
CA GLY A 72 -12.80 -7.30 8.82
C GLY A 72 -12.59 -5.81 8.54
N VAL A 73 -11.36 -5.31 8.65
CA VAL A 73 -11.03 -3.95 8.22
C VAL A 73 -11.19 -3.85 6.70
N VAL A 74 -11.75 -2.74 6.23
CA VAL A 74 -11.85 -2.41 4.81
C VAL A 74 -11.07 -1.13 4.55
N MET A 75 -10.06 -1.23 3.70
CA MET A 75 -9.33 -0.07 3.19
C MET A 75 -9.81 0.25 1.78
N THR A 76 -10.17 1.49 1.52
CA THR A 76 -10.50 1.96 0.17
C THR A 76 -9.34 2.77 -0.39
N VAL A 77 -8.70 2.25 -1.42
CA VAL A 77 -7.68 2.96 -2.19
C VAL A 77 -8.37 3.74 -3.30
N THR A 78 -8.38 5.06 -3.19
CA THR A 78 -9.17 5.91 -4.09
C THR A 78 -8.36 7.08 -4.64
N SER A 79 -8.70 7.49 -5.85
CA SER A 79 -8.21 8.72 -6.47
C SER A 79 -9.06 9.95 -6.13
N ARG A 80 -10.17 9.74 -5.43
CA ARG A 80 -11.17 10.76 -5.08
C ARG A 80 -10.89 11.33 -3.70
N GLY A 81 -11.09 12.63 -3.55
CA GLY A 81 -10.91 13.33 -2.28
C GLY A 81 -9.51 13.92 -2.07
N ASP A 82 -9.22 14.29 -0.82
CA ASP A 82 -7.96 14.90 -0.42
C ASP A 82 -6.80 13.88 -0.44
N ASN A 83 -5.60 14.37 -0.76
CA ASN A 83 -4.40 13.55 -0.75
C ASN A 83 -3.95 13.27 0.70
N GLY A 84 -4.32 12.11 1.20
CA GLY A 84 -4.08 11.69 2.58
C GLY A 84 -4.79 10.38 2.91
N ILE A 85 -4.87 10.08 4.19
CA ILE A 85 -5.48 8.87 4.73
C ILE A 85 -6.52 9.27 5.75
N THR A 86 -7.73 8.74 5.62
CA THR A 86 -8.78 8.86 6.63
C THR A 86 -8.93 7.53 7.36
N PHE A 87 -8.81 7.55 8.68
CA PHE A 87 -9.14 6.43 9.55
C PHE A 87 -10.50 6.67 10.17
N GLU A 88 -11.42 5.73 10.00
CA GLU A 88 -12.74 5.73 10.61
C GLU A 88 -12.87 4.55 11.56
N GLY A 89 -13.12 4.82 12.81
CA GLY A 89 -13.23 3.82 13.87
C GLY A 89 -14.36 4.14 14.85
N THR A 90 -14.63 3.20 15.74
CA THR A 90 -15.68 3.36 16.77
C THR A 90 -15.43 4.49 17.77
N LYS A 91 -14.20 4.97 17.86
CA LYS A 91 -13.78 6.05 18.80
C LYS A 91 -13.62 7.40 18.13
N GLY A 92 -13.79 7.49 16.81
CA GLY A 92 -13.66 8.75 16.09
C GLY A 92 -13.17 8.59 14.67
N ARG A 93 -12.89 9.73 14.07
CA ARG A 93 -12.38 9.84 12.70
C ARG A 93 -11.18 10.78 12.69
N ILE A 94 -10.08 10.33 12.09
CA ILE A 94 -8.88 11.15 11.90
C ILE A 94 -8.48 11.17 10.44
N PHE A 95 -7.95 12.30 9.99
CA PHE A 95 -7.33 12.45 8.68
C PHE A 95 -5.86 12.78 8.83
N VAL A 96 -5.01 12.10 8.08
CA VAL A 96 -3.55 12.27 8.10
C VAL A 96 -3.06 12.55 6.68
N SER A 97 -2.27 13.61 6.54
CA SER A 97 -1.52 13.91 5.33
C SER A 97 -0.13 14.43 5.69
N ARG A 98 0.69 14.78 4.70
CA ARG A 98 2.00 15.38 4.98
C ARG A 98 1.82 16.74 5.65
N GLY A 99 2.23 16.84 6.91
CA GLY A 99 2.16 18.07 7.71
C GLY A 99 0.76 18.42 8.26
N LYS A 100 -0.21 17.49 8.21
CA LYS A 100 -1.54 17.71 8.78
C LYS A 100 -2.08 16.43 9.40
N ILE A 101 -2.50 16.52 10.66
CA ILE A 101 -3.30 15.53 11.38
C ILE A 101 -4.48 16.27 11.98
N VAL A 102 -5.71 15.84 11.69
CA VAL A 102 -6.93 16.45 12.21
C VAL A 102 -7.97 15.39 12.56
N GLY A 103 -8.88 15.76 13.45
CA GLY A 103 -10.01 14.93 13.88
C GLY A 103 -9.85 14.40 15.30
N LEU A 104 -10.95 13.91 15.86
CA LEU A 104 -11.01 13.39 17.23
C LEU A 104 -10.72 11.90 17.28
N PRO A 105 -10.05 11.40 18.31
CA PRO A 105 -9.57 12.13 19.51
C PRO A 105 -8.14 12.67 19.40
N ILE A 106 -7.52 12.65 18.22
CA ILE A 106 -6.08 12.94 18.08
C ILE A 106 -5.75 14.40 18.38
N GLU A 107 -6.61 15.34 17.99
CA GLU A 107 -6.40 16.77 18.24
C GLU A 107 -6.35 17.07 19.74
N GLU A 108 -7.30 16.54 20.52
CA GLU A 108 -7.33 16.71 21.97
C GLU A 108 -6.06 16.18 22.63
N LYS A 109 -5.64 14.96 22.26
CA LYS A 109 -4.46 14.32 22.84
C LYS A 109 -3.15 14.96 22.41
N TRP A 110 -3.10 15.52 21.20
CA TRP A 110 -1.93 16.23 20.70
C TRP A 110 -1.73 17.54 21.47
N ASP A 111 -2.81 18.30 21.68
CA ASP A 111 -2.79 19.55 22.43
C ASP A 111 -2.45 19.34 23.91
N GLU A 112 -2.83 18.21 24.49
CA GLU A 112 -2.46 17.82 25.86
C GLU A 112 -1.01 17.31 26.00
N GLY A 113 -0.24 17.20 24.90
CA GLY A 113 1.13 16.71 24.92
C GLY A 113 1.25 15.22 25.29
N GLN A 114 0.19 14.45 25.06
CA GLN A 114 0.14 13.01 25.39
C GLN A 114 0.95 12.12 24.44
N TYR A 115 1.47 12.68 23.37
CA TYR A 115 2.36 11.99 22.42
C TYR A 115 3.73 12.63 22.47
N GLY A 116 4.74 11.86 22.79
CA GLY A 116 6.08 12.38 23.00
C GLY A 116 7.17 11.43 22.58
N ASP A 117 8.36 11.70 23.13
CA ASP A 117 9.58 10.97 22.79
C ASP A 117 9.52 9.48 23.15
N ALA A 118 8.73 9.09 24.16
CA ALA A 118 8.58 7.70 24.57
C ALA A 118 7.87 6.86 23.50
N GLU A 119 6.79 7.36 22.92
CA GLU A 119 6.07 6.71 21.83
C GLU A 119 6.92 6.66 20.56
N ALA A 120 7.62 7.74 20.23
CA ALA A 120 8.58 7.77 19.14
C ALA A 120 9.71 6.74 19.36
N ALA A 121 10.26 6.65 20.57
CA ALA A 121 11.28 5.68 20.91
C ALA A 121 10.78 4.23 20.80
N ALA A 122 9.52 3.96 21.13
CA ALA A 122 8.92 2.63 20.96
C ALA A 122 8.90 2.19 19.49
N LEU A 123 8.59 3.10 18.55
CA LEU A 123 8.66 2.84 17.12
C LEU A 123 10.07 2.50 16.63
N TYR A 124 11.07 3.14 17.23
CA TYR A 124 12.48 2.88 16.96
C TYR A 124 13.08 1.79 17.88
N LYS A 125 12.23 0.92 18.46
CA LYS A 125 12.61 -0.20 19.32
C LYS A 125 13.48 0.24 20.50
N GLY A 126 13.10 1.34 21.15
CA GLY A 126 13.80 1.95 22.28
C GLY A 126 15.05 2.76 21.92
N LYS A 127 15.31 2.97 20.63
CA LYS A 127 16.44 3.79 20.16
C LYS A 127 15.96 5.21 19.81
N GLN A 128 16.90 6.15 19.85
CA GLN A 128 16.60 7.55 19.53
C GLN A 128 16.09 7.71 18.10
N HIS A 129 15.08 8.56 17.93
CA HIS A 129 14.63 9.01 16.61
C HIS A 129 15.72 9.88 15.97
N GLU A 130 16.25 9.43 14.85
CA GLU A 130 17.40 10.05 14.16
C GLU A 130 17.16 10.29 12.66
N GLY A 131 15.91 10.10 12.21
CA GLY A 131 15.53 10.16 10.81
C GLY A 131 15.94 8.92 10.00
N HIS A 132 15.30 8.72 8.85
CA HIS A 132 15.42 7.50 8.05
C HIS A 132 16.85 7.18 7.59
N LYS A 133 17.60 8.18 7.14
CA LYS A 133 18.97 7.96 6.64
C LYS A 133 19.89 7.44 7.73
N ASN A 134 19.87 8.08 8.90
CA ASN A 134 20.71 7.67 10.02
C ASN A 134 20.27 6.31 10.57
N ASN A 135 18.96 6.06 10.65
CA ASN A 135 18.42 4.77 11.01
C ASN A 135 18.90 3.66 10.07
N PHE A 136 18.86 3.88 8.76
CA PHE A 136 19.40 2.95 7.77
C PHE A 136 20.89 2.69 7.94
N TYR A 137 21.71 3.75 8.04
CA TYR A 137 23.16 3.60 8.24
C TYR A 137 23.51 2.92 9.57
N ARG A 138 22.75 3.17 10.61
CA ARG A 138 22.94 2.49 11.89
C ARG A 138 22.65 0.99 11.76
N CYS A 139 21.55 0.60 11.11
CA CYS A 139 21.22 -0.80 10.88
C CYS A 139 22.29 -1.54 10.04
N ILE A 140 22.94 -0.85 9.10
CA ILE A 140 24.10 -1.43 8.38
C ILE A 140 25.28 -1.69 9.34
N ARG A 141 25.60 -0.76 10.24
CA ARG A 141 26.74 -0.89 11.13
C ARG A 141 26.51 -1.85 12.30
N GLU A 142 25.31 -1.81 12.88
CA GLU A 142 25.00 -2.49 14.14
C GLU A 142 24.14 -3.74 13.95
N GLY A 143 23.67 -3.98 12.74
CA GLY A 143 22.70 -5.02 12.43
C GLY A 143 21.27 -4.61 12.81
N GLY A 144 20.31 -5.47 12.45
CA GLY A 144 18.88 -5.26 12.67
C GLY A 144 18.16 -4.64 11.49
N LEU A 145 16.85 -4.42 11.66
CA LEU A 145 15.99 -3.84 10.64
C LEU A 145 15.75 -2.36 10.90
N PRO A 146 15.74 -1.52 9.86
CA PRO A 146 15.29 -0.14 9.97
C PRO A 146 13.81 -0.08 10.32
N VAL A 147 13.32 1.09 10.74
CA VAL A 147 11.90 1.33 11.00
C VAL A 147 11.06 1.08 9.73
N SER A 148 11.61 1.45 8.59
CA SER A 148 11.05 1.22 7.26
C SER A 148 11.80 0.04 6.64
N ASP A 149 11.38 -1.17 6.94
CA ASP A 149 12.06 -2.39 6.52
C ASP A 149 11.47 -2.98 5.22
N VAL A 150 12.26 -3.83 4.57
CA VAL A 150 11.88 -4.43 3.29
C VAL A 150 10.66 -5.35 3.39
N TYR A 151 10.45 -6.01 4.53
CA TYR A 151 9.37 -6.99 4.68
C TYR A 151 8.01 -6.30 4.75
N SER A 152 7.88 -5.23 5.56
CA SER A 152 6.68 -4.42 5.62
C SER A 152 6.38 -3.76 4.28
N HIS A 153 7.43 -3.30 3.57
CA HIS A 153 7.26 -2.70 2.24
C HIS A 153 6.84 -3.69 1.16
N VAL A 154 7.26 -4.95 1.24
CA VAL A 154 6.74 -6.00 0.34
C VAL A 154 5.23 -6.15 0.51
N GLN A 155 4.71 -6.17 1.74
CA GLN A 155 3.26 -6.25 1.99
C GLN A 155 2.51 -5.04 1.44
N THR A 156 3.05 -3.84 1.65
CA THR A 156 2.53 -2.60 1.08
C THR A 156 2.49 -2.68 -0.45
N MET A 157 3.57 -3.08 -1.09
CA MET A 157 3.65 -3.17 -2.55
C MET A 157 2.76 -4.27 -3.13
N ASN A 158 2.63 -5.40 -2.45
CA ASN A 158 1.66 -6.44 -2.83
C ASN A 158 0.23 -5.86 -2.85
N THR A 159 -0.13 -5.08 -1.82
CA THR A 159 -1.44 -4.40 -1.77
C THR A 159 -1.60 -3.41 -2.92
N CYS A 160 -0.59 -2.58 -3.22
CA CYS A 160 -0.62 -1.65 -4.35
C CYS A 160 -0.82 -2.36 -5.69
N HIS A 161 -0.06 -3.42 -5.93
CA HIS A 161 -0.12 -4.17 -7.19
C HIS A 161 -1.43 -4.93 -7.36
N LEU A 162 -1.92 -5.59 -6.30
CA LEU A 162 -3.18 -6.33 -6.33
C LEU A 162 -4.38 -5.40 -6.51
N ALA A 163 -4.37 -4.21 -5.88
CA ALA A 163 -5.38 -3.19 -6.12
C ALA A 163 -5.37 -2.72 -7.59
N ALA A 164 -4.18 -2.50 -8.17
CA ALA A 164 -4.04 -2.15 -9.58
C ALA A 164 -4.50 -3.29 -10.51
N ILE A 165 -4.22 -4.55 -10.18
CA ILE A 165 -4.68 -5.72 -10.94
C ILE A 165 -6.20 -5.82 -10.90
N ALA A 166 -6.81 -5.70 -9.72
CA ALA A 166 -8.28 -5.72 -9.58
C ALA A 166 -8.94 -4.59 -10.38
N ALA A 167 -8.37 -3.37 -10.33
CA ALA A 167 -8.82 -2.24 -11.13
C ALA A 167 -8.72 -2.51 -12.65
N ARG A 168 -7.61 -3.09 -13.13
CA ARG A 168 -7.42 -3.47 -14.54
C ARG A 168 -8.45 -4.49 -15.02
N LEU A 169 -8.83 -5.42 -14.15
CA LEU A 169 -9.80 -6.47 -14.45
C LEU A 169 -11.25 -6.02 -14.23
N GLY A 170 -11.48 -4.90 -13.54
CA GLY A 170 -12.79 -4.34 -13.24
C GLY A 170 -13.67 -5.27 -12.40
N ARG A 171 -13.09 -6.08 -11.53
CA ARG A 171 -13.79 -7.08 -10.73
C ARG A 171 -13.08 -7.44 -9.44
N VAL A 172 -13.73 -8.29 -8.64
CA VAL A 172 -13.14 -8.83 -7.41
C VAL A 172 -12.02 -9.82 -7.75
N VAL A 173 -10.91 -9.67 -7.03
CA VAL A 173 -9.75 -10.57 -7.06
C VAL A 173 -9.46 -11.03 -5.63
N LYS A 174 -9.28 -12.34 -5.43
CA LYS A 174 -8.93 -12.93 -4.13
C LYS A 174 -7.46 -13.30 -4.07
N TRP A 175 -6.87 -13.05 -2.91
CA TRP A 175 -5.46 -13.26 -2.62
C TRP A 175 -5.27 -13.97 -1.28
N ASP A 176 -4.32 -14.84 -1.19
CA ASP A 176 -3.86 -15.40 0.08
C ASP A 176 -2.51 -14.79 0.45
N PRO A 177 -2.46 -13.85 1.41
CA PRO A 177 -1.22 -13.18 1.79
C PRO A 177 -0.22 -14.11 2.49
N LYS A 178 -0.66 -15.25 3.03
CA LYS A 178 0.23 -16.22 3.70
C LYS A 178 0.99 -17.08 2.72
N THR A 179 0.34 -17.48 1.65
CA THR A 179 0.94 -18.34 0.62
C THR A 179 1.38 -17.58 -0.62
N GLU A 180 1.08 -16.28 -0.66
CA GLU A 180 1.32 -15.39 -1.81
C GLU A 180 0.75 -15.93 -3.12
N LYS A 181 -0.48 -16.48 -3.04
CA LYS A 181 -1.17 -17.07 -4.18
C LYS A 181 -2.46 -16.36 -4.52
N ILE A 182 -2.71 -16.30 -5.81
CA ILE A 182 -3.96 -15.84 -6.40
C ILE A 182 -4.62 -17.01 -7.13
N GLY A 183 -5.91 -17.22 -6.86
CA GLY A 183 -6.66 -18.32 -7.49
C GLY A 183 -7.16 -18.03 -8.91
N ASP A 184 -6.90 -16.85 -9.43
CA ASP A 184 -7.36 -16.34 -10.70
C ASP A 184 -6.23 -16.39 -11.72
N GLU A 185 -6.32 -17.28 -12.70
CA GLU A 185 -5.28 -17.50 -13.71
C GLU A 185 -4.97 -16.24 -14.52
N LEU A 186 -6.00 -15.45 -14.90
CA LEU A 186 -5.79 -14.22 -15.64
C LEU A 186 -5.10 -13.17 -14.78
N ALA A 187 -5.53 -12.99 -13.52
CA ALA A 187 -4.88 -12.07 -12.60
C ALA A 187 -3.41 -12.46 -12.33
N ALA A 188 -3.10 -13.76 -12.26
CA ALA A 188 -1.73 -14.25 -12.06
C ALA A 188 -0.78 -13.85 -13.20
N THR A 189 -1.28 -13.66 -14.41
CA THR A 189 -0.45 -13.22 -15.55
C THR A 189 0.15 -11.82 -15.36
N PHE A 190 -0.41 -11.00 -14.46
CA PHE A 190 0.08 -9.64 -14.17
C PHE A 190 1.18 -9.59 -13.10
N PHE A 191 1.54 -10.71 -12.47
CA PHE A 191 2.58 -10.74 -11.44
C PHE A 191 3.99 -10.66 -12.00
N ALA A 192 4.18 -11.05 -13.25
CA ALA A 192 5.47 -11.00 -13.90
C ALA A 192 5.33 -10.51 -15.35
N ARG A 193 6.41 -10.01 -15.87
CA ARG A 193 6.57 -9.70 -17.30
C ARG A 193 7.58 -10.64 -17.89
N GLU A 194 7.51 -10.83 -19.20
CA GLU A 194 8.60 -11.44 -19.94
C GLU A 194 9.90 -10.67 -19.65
N GLN A 195 10.91 -11.36 -19.21
CA GLN A 195 12.17 -10.74 -18.86
C GLN A 195 12.94 -10.40 -20.13
N ARG A 196 13.61 -9.26 -20.11
CA ARG A 196 14.44 -8.83 -21.23
C ARG A 196 15.61 -9.79 -21.39
N LYS A 197 15.81 -10.31 -22.60
CA LYS A 197 16.91 -11.22 -22.93
C LYS A 197 18.27 -10.62 -22.52
N GLY A 198 19.04 -11.37 -21.75
CA GLY A 198 20.35 -10.98 -21.22
C GLY A 198 20.28 -10.17 -19.90
N TYR A 199 19.08 -9.97 -19.34
CA TYR A 199 18.85 -9.30 -18.05
C TYR A 199 17.90 -10.09 -17.16
N GLU A 200 17.85 -11.39 -17.37
CA GLU A 200 16.99 -12.28 -16.61
C GLU A 200 17.42 -12.33 -15.15
N ILE A 201 16.47 -12.15 -14.24
CA ILE A 201 16.67 -12.36 -12.81
C ILE A 201 16.65 -13.85 -12.57
N LEU A 202 17.77 -14.39 -12.13
CA LEU A 202 17.83 -15.80 -11.73
C LEU A 202 16.90 -16.00 -10.53
N ARG A 203 15.95 -16.94 -10.65
CA ARG A 203 15.17 -17.37 -9.49
C ARG A 203 16.10 -18.15 -8.57
N VAL A 204 16.28 -17.64 -7.38
CA VAL A 204 17.03 -18.30 -6.29
C VAL A 204 16.17 -19.38 -5.67
#